data_d6045724f7517b8ea8952610579c1661
#
_entry.id   d6045724f7517b8ea8952610579c1661
#
_cell.length_a   1.000
_cell.length_b   1.000
_cell.length_c   1.000
_cell.angle_alpha   90.00
_cell.angle_beta   90.00
_cell.angle_gamma   90.00
#
_symmetry.space_group_name_H-M   'P 1'
#
loop_
_entity.id
_entity.type
_entity.pdbx_description
1 polymer ?
#
loop_
_entity_poly.entity_id
_entity_poly.type
_entity_poly.pdbx_seq_one_letter_code
_entity_poly.pdbx_strand_id
1 'polypeptide(L)'
;IEADGIIIGSPTYFSNISTEAKALIDRAGLVSRMNGDLFKRKAGAAVLAARRGGAVPAFSAVNYFFLIGQMIVPGSTYWNLGYGMDPGEVEKDEEGIKTMKDLGVNMAWLLKKVKN
;
A
#
# COMPACT_ATOMS: atom_id res chain seq x y z
N ILE A 1 13.74 3.68 8.03
CA ILE A 1 14.89 3.41 7.16
C ILE A 1 15.38 1.97 7.32
N GLU A 2 15.31 1.41 8.50
CA GLU A 2 15.75 0.03 8.78
C GLU A 2 14.81 -1.05 8.22
N ALA A 3 13.53 -0.74 8.00
CA ALA A 3 12.56 -1.70 7.49
C ALA A 3 12.90 -2.12 6.05
N ASP A 4 12.73 -3.40 5.75
CA ASP A 4 12.92 -3.96 4.40
C ASP A 4 11.66 -3.84 3.53
N GLY A 5 10.51 -3.61 4.16
CA GLY A 5 9.22 -3.43 3.48
C GLY A 5 8.35 -2.40 4.17
N ILE A 6 7.47 -1.78 3.40
CA ILE A 6 6.56 -0.73 3.86
C ILE A 6 5.15 -1.05 3.34
N ILE A 7 4.17 -1.06 4.24
CA ILE A 7 2.77 -1.13 3.86
C ILE A 7 2.12 0.21 4.21
N ILE A 8 1.47 0.82 3.24
CA ILE A 8 0.71 2.05 3.46
C ILE A 8 -0.78 1.74 3.34
N GLY A 9 -1.50 1.95 4.44
CA GLY A 9 -2.94 1.83 4.48
C GLY A 9 -3.61 3.19 4.51
N SER A 10 -4.73 3.33 3.80
CA SER A 10 -5.52 4.56 3.80
C SER A 10 -6.99 4.25 3.58
N PRO A 11 -7.90 5.02 4.19
CA PRO A 11 -9.28 5.08 3.72
C PRO A 11 -9.33 5.74 2.33
N THR A 12 -10.47 5.58 1.65
CA THR A 12 -10.73 6.22 0.37
C THR A 12 -11.67 7.40 0.56
N TYR A 13 -11.19 8.59 0.30
CA TYR A 13 -11.97 9.82 0.37
C TYR A 13 -11.96 10.52 -1.00
N PHE A 14 -13.15 10.68 -1.59
CA PHE A 14 -13.28 11.31 -2.92
C PHE A 14 -12.34 10.68 -3.96
N SER A 15 -12.36 9.35 -4.04
CA SER A 15 -11.56 8.56 -4.97
C SER A 15 -10.04 8.74 -4.82
N ASN A 16 -9.58 9.09 -3.63
CA ASN A 16 -8.15 9.26 -3.35
C ASN A 16 -7.82 8.85 -1.91
N ILE A 17 -6.54 8.86 -1.60
CA ILE A 17 -6.04 8.63 -0.23
C ILE A 17 -6.40 9.79 0.69
N SER A 18 -6.33 9.57 2.00
CA SER A 18 -6.55 10.63 2.98
C SER A 18 -5.47 11.71 2.90
N THR A 19 -5.78 12.90 3.39
CA THR A 19 -4.80 14.00 3.46
C THR A 19 -3.60 13.64 4.31
N GLU A 20 -3.80 12.87 5.39
CA GLU A 20 -2.72 12.40 6.27
C GLU A 20 -1.78 11.45 5.53
N ALA A 21 -2.33 10.50 4.77
CA ALA A 21 -1.53 9.58 3.96
C ALA A 21 -0.74 10.34 2.88
N LYS A 22 -1.38 11.32 2.22
CA LYS A 22 -0.73 12.15 1.20
C LYS A 22 0.40 13.00 1.80
N ALA A 23 0.18 13.59 2.96
CA ALA A 23 1.21 14.35 3.66
C ALA A 23 2.42 13.48 4.00
N LEU A 24 2.20 12.26 4.46
CA LEU A 24 3.27 11.30 4.73
C LEU A 24 4.06 10.98 3.45
N ILE A 25 3.35 10.68 2.36
CA ILE A 25 3.96 10.38 1.06
C ILE A 25 4.81 11.55 0.56
N ASP A 26 4.27 12.77 0.60
CA ASP A 26 4.97 13.96 0.12
C ASP A 26 6.25 14.21 0.92
N ARG A 27 6.19 14.07 2.23
CA ARG A 27 7.36 14.29 3.09
C ARG A 27 8.38 13.16 2.98
N ALA A 28 7.94 11.93 3.10
CA ALA A 28 8.83 10.76 3.01
C ALA A 28 9.48 10.66 1.62
N GLY A 29 8.72 10.92 0.57
CA GLY A 29 9.22 10.92 -0.80
C GLY A 29 10.31 11.96 -1.02
N LEU A 30 10.07 13.19 -0.57
CA LEU A 30 11.06 14.26 -0.71
C LEU A 30 12.33 13.93 0.08
N VAL A 31 12.22 13.53 1.33
CA VAL A 31 13.36 13.16 2.17
C VAL A 31 14.15 12.01 1.54
N SER A 32 13.46 10.99 1.02
CA SER A 32 14.11 9.87 0.36
C SER A 32 14.93 10.32 -0.86
N ARG A 33 14.31 11.13 -1.73
CA ARG A 33 14.96 11.62 -2.95
C ARG A 33 16.19 12.49 -2.66
N MET A 34 16.09 13.32 -1.65
CA MET A 34 17.20 14.21 -1.25
C MET A 34 18.34 13.48 -0.53
N ASN A 35 18.15 12.24 -0.14
CA ASN A 35 19.12 11.44 0.60
C ASN A 35 19.53 10.15 -0.14
N GLY A 36 19.50 10.15 -1.46
CA GLY A 36 20.00 9.04 -2.27
C GLY A 36 19.00 7.88 -2.42
N ASP A 37 17.71 8.20 -2.54
CA ASP A 37 16.64 7.22 -2.77
C ASP A 37 16.58 6.14 -1.67
N LEU A 38 16.29 6.56 -0.45
CA LEU A 38 16.29 5.71 0.77
C LEU A 38 15.39 4.47 0.68
N PHE A 39 14.36 4.51 -0.19
CA PHE A 39 13.41 3.40 -0.33
C PHE A 39 13.76 2.44 -1.47
N LYS A 40 14.79 2.74 -2.23
CA LYS A 40 15.19 1.93 -3.38
C LYS A 40 15.34 0.45 -3.02
N ARG A 41 14.65 -0.40 -3.80
CA ARG A 41 14.62 -1.87 -3.66
C ARG A 41 13.95 -2.41 -2.40
N LYS A 42 13.35 -1.56 -1.57
CA LYS A 42 12.46 -2.03 -0.51
C LYS A 42 11.14 -2.53 -1.10
N ALA A 43 10.51 -3.47 -0.44
CA ALA A 43 9.17 -3.91 -0.85
C ALA A 43 8.11 -2.89 -0.41
N GLY A 44 7.14 -2.61 -1.27
CA GLY A 44 6.04 -1.70 -0.95
C GLY A 44 4.68 -2.31 -1.27
N ALA A 45 3.69 -2.12 -0.41
CA ALA A 45 2.32 -2.54 -0.67
C ALA A 45 1.33 -1.48 -0.18
N ALA A 46 0.30 -1.23 -0.99
CA ALA A 46 -0.80 -0.34 -0.65
C ALA A 46 -2.02 -1.17 -0.25
N VAL A 47 -2.71 -0.78 0.82
CA VAL A 47 -3.96 -1.40 1.24
C VAL A 47 -5.01 -0.31 1.47
N LEU A 48 -6.14 -0.41 0.80
CA LEU A 48 -7.17 0.63 0.80
C LEU A 48 -8.48 0.10 1.36
N ALA A 49 -9.13 0.91 2.17
CA ALA A 49 -10.50 0.67 2.60
C ALA A 49 -11.44 1.65 1.91
N ALA A 50 -12.57 1.19 1.45
CA ALA A 50 -13.59 2.02 0.84
C ALA A 50 -14.99 1.61 1.30
N ARG A 51 -15.89 2.57 1.32
CA ARG A 51 -17.30 2.27 1.57
C ARG A 51 -17.91 1.49 0.41
N ARG A 52 -17.63 1.91 -0.83
CA ARG A 52 -18.32 1.38 -2.01
C ARG A 52 -17.49 1.46 -3.28
N GLY A 53 -16.79 2.56 -3.54
CA GLY A 53 -16.05 2.75 -4.78
C GLY A 53 -14.94 3.79 -4.62
N GLY A 54 -14.19 4.02 -5.70
CA GLY A 54 -13.11 5.01 -5.73
C GLY A 54 -11.78 4.53 -5.16
N ALA A 55 -11.68 3.29 -4.72
CA ALA A 55 -10.46 2.77 -4.11
C ALA A 55 -9.34 2.50 -5.13
N VAL A 56 -9.67 2.18 -6.38
CA VAL A 56 -8.64 1.92 -7.40
C VAL A 56 -7.79 3.16 -7.69
N PRO A 57 -8.35 4.37 -7.87
CA PRO A 57 -7.52 5.58 -7.96
C PRO A 57 -6.64 5.82 -6.73
N ALA A 58 -7.17 5.59 -5.53
CA ALA A 58 -6.40 5.71 -4.29
C ALA A 58 -5.26 4.68 -4.23
N PHE A 59 -5.52 3.45 -4.61
CA PHE A 59 -4.52 2.39 -4.74
C PHE A 59 -3.39 2.80 -5.71
N SER A 60 -3.75 3.34 -6.86
CA SER A 60 -2.79 3.84 -7.84
C SER A 60 -1.94 4.97 -7.28
N ALA A 61 -2.53 5.90 -6.54
CA ALA A 61 -1.81 7.02 -5.95
C ALA A 61 -0.67 6.57 -5.03
N VAL A 62 -0.91 5.55 -4.20
CA VAL A 62 0.13 4.99 -3.33
C VAL A 62 1.19 4.25 -4.15
N ASN A 63 0.77 3.49 -5.16
CA ASN A 63 1.71 2.75 -6.00
C ASN A 63 2.62 3.67 -6.82
N TYR A 64 2.16 4.84 -7.24
CA TYR A 64 3.02 5.83 -7.88
C TYR A 64 4.18 6.25 -6.96
N PHE A 65 3.92 6.43 -5.68
CA PHE A 65 4.97 6.69 -4.71
C PHE A 65 5.99 5.56 -4.63
N PHE A 66 5.54 4.32 -4.57
CA PHE A 66 6.45 3.18 -4.54
C PHE A 66 7.30 3.10 -5.81
N LEU A 67 6.67 3.26 -6.96
CA LEU A 67 7.36 3.12 -8.25
C LEU A 67 8.40 4.21 -8.47
N ILE A 68 8.08 5.47 -8.18
CA ILE A 68 9.07 6.55 -8.30
C ILE A 68 10.19 6.41 -7.25
N GLY A 69 9.90 5.78 -6.12
CA GLY A 69 10.88 5.44 -5.09
C GLY A 69 11.75 4.23 -5.43
N GLN A 70 11.61 3.66 -6.63
CA GLN A 70 12.31 2.45 -7.09
C GLN A 70 12.09 1.24 -6.17
N MET A 71 10.90 1.17 -5.58
CA MET A 71 10.50 0.05 -4.71
C MET A 71 9.97 -1.11 -5.53
N ILE A 72 9.92 -2.29 -4.93
CA ILE A 72 9.37 -3.50 -5.54
C ILE A 72 7.98 -3.73 -4.97
N VAL A 73 6.98 -3.80 -5.84
CA VAL A 73 5.57 -3.93 -5.45
C VAL A 73 5.08 -5.34 -5.74
N PRO A 74 4.82 -6.18 -4.72
CA PRO A 74 4.21 -7.48 -4.94
C PRO A 74 2.72 -7.34 -5.22
N GLY A 75 2.20 -8.19 -6.06
CA GLY A 75 0.77 -8.27 -6.31
C GLY A 75 0.05 -9.21 -5.33
N SER A 76 -1.25 -9.32 -5.52
CA SER A 76 -2.12 -10.28 -4.83
C SER A 76 -3.09 -10.92 -5.82
N THR A 77 -4.09 -11.63 -5.32
CA THR A 77 -5.12 -12.27 -6.16
C THR A 77 -6.12 -11.27 -6.74
N TYR A 78 -6.17 -10.07 -6.19
CA TYR A 78 -6.93 -8.93 -6.70
C TYR A 78 -6.23 -7.64 -6.25
N TRP A 79 -6.78 -6.48 -6.58
CA TRP A 79 -6.27 -5.23 -6.02
C TRP A 79 -6.53 -5.18 -4.52
N ASN A 80 -5.63 -4.62 -3.75
CA ASN A 80 -5.64 -4.68 -2.29
C ASN A 80 -6.69 -3.74 -1.69
N LEU A 81 -7.94 -4.05 -1.87
CA LEU A 81 -9.10 -3.27 -1.48
C LEU A 81 -9.94 -4.04 -0.49
N GLY A 82 -10.46 -3.35 0.52
CA GLY A 82 -11.46 -3.88 1.45
C GLY A 82 -12.65 -2.92 1.52
N TYR A 83 -13.85 -3.47 1.57
CA TYR A 83 -15.08 -2.68 1.57
C TYR A 83 -15.84 -2.79 2.89
N GLY A 84 -16.26 -1.67 3.42
CA GLY A 84 -17.08 -1.58 4.62
C GLY A 84 -17.46 -0.13 4.89
N MET A 85 -18.63 0.08 5.49
CA MET A 85 -19.15 1.41 5.84
C MET A 85 -19.03 1.65 7.34
N ASP A 86 -19.64 0.79 8.14
CA ASP A 86 -19.63 0.91 9.59
C ASP A 86 -18.42 0.21 10.21
N PRO A 87 -18.03 0.57 11.43
CA PRO A 87 -16.92 -0.09 12.12
C PRO A 87 -17.08 -1.61 12.14
N GLY A 88 -16.05 -2.33 11.74
CA GLY A 88 -16.02 -3.79 11.69
C GLY A 88 -16.58 -4.43 10.43
N GLU A 89 -17.26 -3.70 9.55
CA GLU A 89 -17.83 -4.26 8.32
C GLU A 89 -16.77 -4.76 7.33
N VAL A 90 -15.63 -4.12 7.27
CA VAL A 90 -14.54 -4.54 6.38
C VAL A 90 -14.09 -5.98 6.68
N GLU A 91 -14.22 -6.43 7.90
CA GLU A 91 -13.88 -7.81 8.29
C GLU A 91 -14.85 -8.85 7.70
N LYS A 92 -16.03 -8.42 7.25
CA LYS A 92 -17.01 -9.25 6.58
C LYS A 92 -16.82 -9.34 5.06
N ASP A 93 -15.92 -8.56 4.51
CA ASP A 93 -15.55 -8.62 3.11
C ASP A 93 -14.59 -9.80 2.90
N GLU A 94 -15.15 -10.97 2.62
CA GLU A 94 -14.39 -12.21 2.47
C GLU A 94 -13.35 -12.13 1.37
N GLU A 95 -13.70 -11.56 0.22
CA GLU A 95 -12.78 -11.39 -0.91
C GLU A 95 -11.66 -10.41 -0.53
N GLY A 96 -11.98 -9.28 0.09
CA GLY A 96 -11.00 -8.31 0.56
C GLY A 96 -10.02 -8.91 1.57
N ILE A 97 -10.52 -9.64 2.54
CA ILE A 97 -9.69 -10.31 3.56
C ILE A 97 -8.78 -11.35 2.91
N LYS A 98 -9.31 -12.16 1.98
CA LYS A 98 -8.51 -13.13 1.25
C LYS A 98 -7.39 -12.44 0.45
N THR A 99 -7.73 -11.37 -0.25
CA THR A 99 -6.76 -10.57 -1.01
C THR A 99 -5.64 -10.05 -0.11
N MET A 100 -5.96 -9.58 1.09
CA MET A 100 -4.96 -9.10 2.05
C MET A 100 -4.08 -10.22 2.59
N LYS A 101 -4.64 -11.40 2.84
CA LYS A 101 -3.86 -12.58 3.26
C LYS A 101 -2.90 -13.03 2.17
N ASP A 102 -3.36 -13.10 0.93
CA ASP A 102 -2.54 -13.48 -0.21
C ASP A 102 -1.43 -12.43 -0.45
N LEU A 103 -1.74 -11.15 -0.28
CA LEU A 103 -0.74 -10.08 -0.30
C LEU A 103 0.34 -10.32 0.76
N GLY A 104 -0.06 -10.65 1.98
CA GLY A 104 0.88 -10.93 3.07
C GLY A 104 1.82 -12.09 2.75
N VAL A 105 1.29 -13.16 2.17
CA VAL A 105 2.08 -14.31 1.71
C VAL A 105 3.08 -13.90 0.64
N ASN A 106 2.64 -13.15 -0.37
CA ASN A 106 3.50 -12.69 -1.46
C ASN A 106 4.56 -11.69 -0.97
N MET A 107 4.19 -10.81 -0.04
CA MET A 107 5.13 -9.86 0.56
C MET A 107 6.22 -10.60 1.34
N ALA A 108 5.84 -11.59 2.14
CA ALA A 108 6.79 -12.41 2.91
C ALA A 108 7.73 -13.20 1.98
N TRP A 109 7.20 -13.76 0.91
CA TRP A 109 8.01 -14.46 -0.09
C TRP A 109 9.03 -13.52 -0.73
N LEU A 110 8.58 -12.34 -1.16
CA LEU A 110 9.45 -11.33 -1.78
C LEU A 110 10.56 -10.90 -0.82
N LEU A 111 10.20 -10.57 0.42
CA LEU A 111 11.17 -10.13 1.44
C LEU A 111 12.26 -11.17 1.69
N LYS A 112 11.89 -12.45 1.73
CA LYS A 112 12.86 -13.54 1.86
C LYS A 112 13.80 -13.64 0.66
N LYS A 113 13.33 -13.28 -0.53
CA LYS A 113 14.15 -13.35 -1.76
C LYS A 113 15.11 -12.17 -1.90
N VAL A 114 14.71 -10.98 -1.46
CA VAL A 114 15.52 -9.77 -1.64
C VAL A 114 16.46 -9.48 -0.47
N LYS A 115 16.29 -10.13 0.65
CA LYS A 115 17.06 -9.90 1.87
C LYS A 115 18.35 -10.74 1.95
N ASN A 116 18.99 -11.01 0.92
CA ASN A 116 20.26 -11.75 0.95
C ASN A 116 21.47 -10.83 0.93
#